data_7aed5e201332f909ddd80999be892e00
#
_entry.id   7aed5e201332f909ddd80999be892e00
#
_cell.length_a   1.000
_cell.length_b   1.000
_cell.length_c   1.000
_cell.angle_alpha   90.00
_cell.angle_beta   90.00
_cell.angle_gamma   90.00
#
_symmetry.space_group_name_H-M   'P 1'
#
loop_
_entity.id
_entity.type
_entity.pdbx_description
1 polymer ?
#
loop_
_entity_poly.entity_id
_entity_poly.type
_entity_poly.pdbx_seq_one_letter_code
_entity_poly.pdbx_strand_id
1 'polypeptide(L)'
;RPIGFRIQQTPRPPRCRVRTTGALRGPCQNEVDMELDKQQIERLRERHHRRHGIRPAHSEAMENVTRFLKRAFNIREGRAPYHVIRKRFVNGARLTGTHLCILIIAMLIASIGLDIDSDIAIVGAMLICPLMGSVLAMAYGIATLDREITVEAVASLALQMAFCLVTSTLYFKLSPLGTTTAAIIDNSTPTVWDLAVALAGGFAGGLGNSRDQEPATLIAGVAVATALMPPLCAAGYGIAIASGSLFLSALYEFGINVVFIALAAEAVLLLLRVPLKRDLNGDGIVTAEEDAEVDELSRKVRRRIIAGT
;
A
#
# COMPACT_ATOMS: atom_id res chain seq x y z
N ARG A 1 -26.19 -15.29 -27.35
CA ARG A 1 -25.71 -16.66 -27.05
C ARG A 1 -25.68 -16.80 -25.53
N PRO A 2 -26.45 -17.74 -24.95
CA PRO A 2 -26.54 -17.90 -23.49
C PRO A 2 -25.37 -18.72 -22.96
N ILE A 3 -24.82 -18.31 -21.84
CA ILE A 3 -23.73 -18.96 -21.09
C ILE A 3 -24.38 -20.09 -20.29
N GLY A 4 -24.04 -21.35 -20.63
CA GLY A 4 -24.55 -22.55 -19.95
C GLY A 4 -23.86 -22.74 -18.60
N PHE A 5 -24.65 -22.74 -17.55
CA PHE A 5 -24.24 -23.15 -16.20
C PHE A 5 -24.05 -24.68 -16.17
N ARG A 6 -22.81 -25.11 -15.98
CA ARG A 6 -22.48 -26.55 -15.82
C ARG A 6 -22.65 -26.90 -14.35
N ILE A 7 -23.74 -27.58 -14.03
CA ILE A 7 -23.99 -28.17 -12.71
C ILE A 7 -23.01 -29.34 -12.53
N GLN A 8 -22.09 -29.20 -11.56
CA GLN A 8 -21.26 -30.32 -11.10
C GLN A 8 -22.14 -31.35 -10.40
N GLN A 9 -22.21 -32.55 -11.00
CA GLN A 9 -22.89 -33.69 -10.41
C GLN A 9 -22.10 -34.20 -9.19
N THR A 10 -22.76 -34.27 -8.04
CA THR A 10 -22.26 -34.92 -6.84
C THR A 10 -22.06 -36.41 -7.07
N PRO A 11 -21.00 -37.01 -6.55
CA PRO A 11 -20.77 -38.45 -6.70
C PRO A 11 -21.86 -39.26 -5.99
N ARG A 12 -22.42 -40.22 -6.71
CA ARG A 12 -23.43 -41.18 -6.20
C ARG A 12 -22.80 -42.07 -5.13
N PRO A 13 -23.51 -42.40 -4.04
CA PRO A 13 -23.03 -43.33 -3.03
C PRO A 13 -22.89 -44.75 -3.63
N PRO A 14 -21.96 -45.56 -3.10
CA PRO A 14 -21.71 -46.90 -3.60
C PRO A 14 -22.96 -47.81 -3.43
N ARG A 15 -23.37 -48.50 -4.49
CA ARG A 15 -24.44 -49.50 -4.45
C ARG A 15 -23.98 -50.69 -3.59
N CYS A 16 -24.62 -50.93 -2.47
CA CYS A 16 -24.51 -52.18 -1.75
C CYS A 16 -25.02 -53.33 -2.65
N ARG A 17 -24.11 -54.22 -2.98
CA ARG A 17 -24.45 -55.51 -3.65
C ARG A 17 -25.07 -56.45 -2.64
N VAL A 18 -26.38 -56.54 -2.60
CA VAL A 18 -27.11 -57.53 -1.81
C VAL A 18 -26.79 -58.92 -2.35
N ARG A 19 -26.03 -59.70 -1.61
CA ARG A 19 -25.86 -61.15 -1.86
C ARG A 19 -27.10 -61.84 -1.27
N THR A 20 -27.95 -62.30 -2.12
CA THR A 20 -29.11 -63.15 -1.81
C THR A 20 -28.61 -64.55 -1.41
N THR A 21 -28.52 -64.80 -0.11
CA THR A 21 -28.57 -66.15 0.44
C THR A 21 -29.84 -66.20 1.32
N GLY A 22 -30.81 -66.97 0.84
CA GLY A 22 -32.10 -67.10 1.48
C GLY A 22 -32.03 -67.75 2.85
N ALA A 23 -32.40 -66.99 3.86
CA ALA A 23 -32.96 -67.47 5.10
C ALA A 23 -33.97 -66.43 5.57
N LEU A 24 -35.25 -66.81 5.62
CA LEU A 24 -36.36 -66.04 6.15
C LEU A 24 -36.09 -65.79 7.66
N ARG A 25 -35.58 -64.58 7.98
CA ARG A 25 -35.49 -64.10 9.36
C ARG A 25 -36.86 -63.57 9.78
N GLY A 26 -37.42 -64.10 10.88
CA GLY A 26 -38.73 -63.70 11.39
C GLY A 26 -38.78 -62.24 11.84
N PRO A 27 -39.98 -61.66 12.01
CA PRO A 27 -40.17 -60.24 12.30
C PRO A 27 -39.50 -59.76 13.61
N CYS A 28 -39.24 -60.62 14.60
CA CYS A 28 -38.55 -60.26 15.83
C CYS A 28 -37.06 -59.99 15.67
N GLN A 29 -36.38 -60.54 14.64
CA GLN A 29 -34.96 -60.32 14.42
C GLN A 29 -34.70 -58.92 13.82
N ASN A 30 -35.62 -58.39 13.00
CA ASN A 30 -35.54 -57.08 12.42
C ASN A 30 -35.74 -55.95 13.44
N GLU A 31 -36.58 -56.18 14.46
CA GLU A 31 -36.78 -55.20 15.53
C GLU A 31 -35.53 -55.10 16.46
N VAL A 32 -34.87 -56.22 16.78
CA VAL A 32 -33.65 -56.26 17.60
C VAL A 32 -32.48 -55.64 16.84
N ASP A 33 -32.34 -55.93 15.55
CA ASP A 33 -31.26 -55.31 14.71
C ASP A 33 -31.47 -53.79 14.54
N MET A 34 -32.73 -53.32 14.46
CA MET A 34 -33.06 -51.90 14.36
C MET A 34 -32.85 -51.16 15.69
N GLU A 35 -33.11 -51.83 16.86
CA GLU A 35 -32.86 -51.27 18.16
C GLU A 35 -31.35 -51.18 18.50
N LEU A 36 -30.56 -52.19 18.05
CA LEU A 36 -29.11 -52.19 18.13
C LEU A 36 -28.48 -51.10 17.27
N ASP A 37 -29.04 -50.80 16.08
CA ASP A 37 -28.57 -49.75 15.22
C ASP A 37 -28.86 -48.36 15.80
N LYS A 38 -30.02 -48.17 16.40
CA LYS A 38 -30.37 -46.93 17.14
C LYS A 38 -29.44 -46.68 18.33
N GLN A 39 -29.12 -47.70 19.13
CA GLN A 39 -28.17 -47.57 20.23
C GLN A 39 -26.75 -47.29 19.76
N GLN A 40 -26.32 -47.83 18.62
CA GLN A 40 -25.03 -47.49 18.02
C GLN A 40 -24.99 -46.04 17.52
N ILE A 41 -26.05 -45.56 16.89
CA ILE A 41 -26.17 -44.18 16.44
C ILE A 41 -26.14 -43.20 17.62
N GLU A 42 -26.83 -43.54 18.70
CA GLU A 42 -26.84 -42.71 19.92
C GLU A 42 -25.48 -42.66 20.61
N ARG A 43 -24.75 -43.79 20.70
CA ARG A 43 -23.36 -43.85 21.22
C ARG A 43 -22.38 -43.10 20.31
N LEU A 44 -22.60 -43.07 18.99
CA LEU A 44 -21.81 -42.28 18.08
C LEU A 44 -22.10 -40.77 18.22
N ARG A 45 -23.37 -40.40 18.45
CA ARG A 45 -23.78 -39.02 18.77
C ARG A 45 -23.17 -38.54 20.10
N GLU A 46 -23.23 -39.38 21.15
CA GLU A 46 -22.62 -39.05 22.45
C GLU A 46 -21.09 -38.94 22.36
N ARG A 47 -20.41 -39.80 21.59
CA ARG A 47 -18.97 -39.68 21.35
C ARG A 47 -18.64 -38.41 20.53
N HIS A 48 -19.49 -38.03 19.60
CA HIS A 48 -19.34 -36.79 18.83
C HIS A 48 -19.54 -35.56 19.72
N HIS A 49 -20.54 -35.58 20.61
CA HIS A 49 -20.76 -34.53 21.60
C HIS A 49 -19.65 -34.48 22.69
N ARG A 50 -19.07 -35.58 23.09
CA ARG A 50 -17.92 -35.59 24.02
C ARG A 50 -16.60 -35.16 23.37
N ARG A 51 -16.42 -35.39 22.08
CA ARG A 51 -15.23 -34.90 21.34
C ARG A 51 -15.32 -33.42 20.98
N HIS A 52 -16.49 -32.89 20.82
CA HIS A 52 -16.79 -31.48 20.77
C HIS A 52 -17.25 -30.97 22.12
N GLY A 53 -16.46 -31.25 23.19
CA GLY A 53 -16.71 -30.69 24.51
C GLY A 53 -17.05 -29.23 24.39
N ILE A 54 -18.13 -28.78 25.00
CA ILE A 54 -18.65 -27.42 25.06
C ILE A 54 -17.46 -26.50 25.36
N ARG A 55 -16.84 -25.96 24.31
CA ARG A 55 -15.88 -24.86 24.47
C ARG A 55 -16.69 -23.71 25.06
N PRO A 56 -16.27 -23.12 26.17
CA PRO A 56 -17.02 -22.02 26.76
C PRO A 56 -17.21 -20.94 25.68
N ALA A 57 -18.42 -20.42 25.56
CA ALA A 57 -18.80 -19.42 24.54
C ALA A 57 -17.84 -18.23 24.49
N HIS A 58 -17.16 -17.95 25.61
CA HIS A 58 -16.10 -16.96 25.74
C HIS A 58 -14.85 -17.31 24.91
N SER A 59 -14.53 -18.59 24.75
CA SER A 59 -13.39 -19.07 23.94
C SER A 59 -13.69 -18.93 22.44
N GLU A 60 -14.91 -19.22 22.01
CA GLU A 60 -15.32 -19.07 20.61
C GLU A 60 -15.42 -17.59 20.18
N ALA A 61 -15.93 -16.74 21.07
CA ALA A 61 -15.96 -15.29 20.83
C ALA A 61 -14.54 -14.72 20.69
N MET A 62 -13.63 -15.11 21.58
CA MET A 62 -12.23 -14.69 21.53
C MET A 62 -11.51 -15.21 20.25
N GLU A 63 -11.78 -16.45 19.88
CA GLU A 63 -11.21 -17.04 18.66
C GLU A 63 -11.79 -16.40 17.38
N ASN A 64 -13.07 -16.04 17.39
CA ASN A 64 -13.70 -15.30 16.29
C ASN A 64 -13.16 -13.87 16.19
N VAL A 65 -12.99 -13.17 17.32
CA VAL A 65 -12.35 -11.84 17.37
C VAL A 65 -10.91 -11.93 16.89
N THR A 66 -10.15 -12.93 17.33
CA THR A 66 -8.77 -13.12 16.90
C THR A 66 -8.67 -13.45 15.40
N ARG A 67 -9.59 -14.25 14.87
CA ARG A 67 -9.69 -14.55 13.43
C ARG A 67 -10.11 -13.31 12.63
N PHE A 68 -11.04 -12.52 13.14
CA PHE A 68 -11.44 -11.26 12.54
C PHE A 68 -10.28 -10.26 12.51
N LEU A 69 -9.58 -10.09 13.64
CA LEU A 69 -8.41 -9.23 13.73
C LEU A 69 -7.28 -9.70 12.79
N LYS A 70 -6.99 -11.01 12.76
CA LYS A 70 -5.99 -11.56 11.83
C LYS A 70 -6.37 -11.32 10.36
N ARG A 71 -7.65 -11.37 10.00
CA ARG A 71 -8.13 -11.01 8.66
C ARG A 71 -8.07 -9.51 8.41
N ALA A 72 -8.53 -8.70 9.36
CA ALA A 72 -8.53 -7.23 9.26
C ALA A 72 -7.10 -6.67 9.13
N PHE A 73 -6.13 -7.25 9.85
CA PHE A 73 -4.72 -6.86 9.80
C PHE A 73 -3.89 -7.66 8.76
N ASN A 74 -4.54 -8.50 7.95
CA ASN A 74 -3.82 -9.21 6.89
C ASN A 74 -3.58 -8.29 5.70
N ILE A 75 -2.45 -7.58 5.74
CA ILE A 75 -2.02 -6.62 4.71
C ILE A 75 -1.89 -7.28 3.32
N ARG A 76 -1.82 -8.61 3.26
CA ARG A 76 -1.67 -9.38 2.01
C ARG A 76 -3.00 -9.72 1.32
N GLU A 77 -4.12 -9.73 2.06
CA GLU A 77 -5.45 -9.87 1.47
C GLU A 77 -5.84 -8.57 0.74
N GLY A 78 -6.25 -8.68 -0.53
CA GLY A 78 -6.63 -7.53 -1.39
C GLY A 78 -5.45 -6.80 -2.04
N ARG A 79 -4.28 -7.45 -2.13
CA ARG A 79 -3.14 -6.94 -2.90
C ARG A 79 -3.45 -7.02 -4.40
N ALA A 80 -3.20 -5.92 -5.12
CA ALA A 80 -3.29 -5.89 -6.57
C ALA A 80 -2.26 -6.83 -7.23
N PRO A 81 -2.53 -7.35 -8.43
CA PRO A 81 -1.52 -8.05 -9.23
C PRO A 81 -0.26 -7.20 -9.46
N TYR A 82 0.91 -7.82 -9.52
CA TYR A 82 2.18 -7.09 -9.59
C TYR A 82 2.29 -6.15 -10.80
N HIS A 83 1.74 -6.51 -11.94
CA HIS A 83 1.72 -5.66 -13.13
C HIS A 83 0.88 -4.38 -12.91
N VAL A 84 -0.19 -4.44 -12.11
CA VAL A 84 -1.01 -3.28 -11.76
C VAL A 84 -0.25 -2.37 -10.78
N ILE A 85 0.40 -2.98 -9.76
CA ILE A 85 1.25 -2.24 -8.82
C ILE A 85 2.34 -1.52 -9.59
N ARG A 86 3.12 -2.22 -10.43
CA ARG A 86 4.16 -1.63 -11.26
C ARG A 86 3.64 -0.47 -12.10
N LYS A 87 2.52 -0.66 -12.81
CA LYS A 87 1.91 0.38 -13.65
C LYS A 87 1.55 1.63 -12.86
N ARG A 88 1.01 1.49 -11.64
CA ARG A 88 0.64 2.65 -10.79
C ARG A 88 1.87 3.44 -10.35
N PHE A 89 2.91 2.74 -9.86
CA PHE A 89 4.14 3.40 -9.44
C PHE A 89 4.89 4.03 -10.61
N VAL A 90 5.03 3.35 -11.74
CA VAL A 90 5.69 3.89 -12.94
C VAL A 90 4.93 5.09 -13.51
N ASN A 91 3.60 5.03 -13.54
CA ASN A 91 2.81 6.20 -13.98
C ASN A 91 3.00 7.41 -13.06
N GLY A 92 3.28 7.20 -11.78
CA GLY A 92 3.61 8.28 -10.83
C GLY A 92 4.92 9.00 -11.15
N ALA A 93 5.89 8.32 -11.79
CA ALA A 93 7.14 8.93 -12.22
C ALA A 93 7.00 9.77 -13.51
N ARG A 94 6.02 9.45 -14.35
CA ARG A 94 5.88 10.08 -15.66
C ARG A 94 5.34 11.50 -15.54
N LEU A 95 6.13 12.46 -15.97
CA LEU A 95 5.73 13.85 -16.11
C LEU A 95 4.97 14.06 -17.41
N THR A 96 3.77 14.60 -17.29
CA THR A 96 3.00 15.13 -18.43
C THR A 96 2.85 16.64 -18.29
N GLY A 97 2.63 17.35 -19.40
CA GLY A 97 2.39 18.78 -19.35
C GLY A 97 1.22 19.17 -18.46
N THR A 98 0.18 18.32 -18.41
CA THR A 98 -0.97 18.51 -17.52
C THR A 98 -0.57 18.44 -16.04
N HIS A 99 0.28 17.48 -15.66
CA HIS A 99 0.81 17.38 -14.28
C HIS A 99 1.61 18.62 -13.89
N LEU A 100 2.42 19.18 -14.80
CA LEU A 100 3.18 20.41 -14.54
C LEU A 100 2.26 21.63 -14.38
N CYS A 101 1.21 21.76 -15.21
CA CYS A 101 0.25 22.84 -15.06
C CYS A 101 -0.49 22.74 -13.69
N ILE A 102 -0.93 21.54 -13.30
CA ILE A 102 -1.59 21.31 -12.01
C ILE A 102 -0.61 21.63 -10.86
N LEU A 103 0.65 21.24 -10.99
CA LEU A 103 1.69 21.51 -10.00
C LEU A 103 1.91 23.04 -9.81
N ILE A 104 1.99 23.80 -10.90
CA ILE A 104 2.14 25.25 -10.85
C ILE A 104 0.94 25.90 -10.16
N ILE A 105 -0.28 25.50 -10.50
CA ILE A 105 -1.50 26.02 -9.89
C ILE A 105 -1.54 25.68 -8.40
N ALA A 106 -1.25 24.43 -8.04
CA ALA A 106 -1.20 23.98 -6.65
C ALA A 106 -0.16 24.79 -5.86
N MET A 107 1.02 25.04 -6.47
CA MET A 107 2.09 25.81 -5.84
C MET A 107 1.71 27.27 -5.63
N LEU A 108 0.99 27.88 -6.56
CA LEU A 108 0.46 29.25 -6.39
C LEU A 108 -0.54 29.31 -5.23
N ILE A 109 -1.48 28.36 -5.15
CA ILE A 109 -2.48 28.31 -4.06
C ILE A 109 -1.77 28.11 -2.71
N ALA A 110 -0.76 27.24 -2.64
CA ALA A 110 0.02 27.04 -1.43
C ALA A 110 0.81 28.28 -1.02
N SER A 111 1.43 28.96 -1.97
CA SER A 111 2.17 30.21 -1.72
C SER A 111 1.24 31.31 -1.21
N ILE A 112 0.04 31.44 -1.77
CA ILE A 112 -1.00 32.35 -1.26
C ILE A 112 -1.39 31.94 0.16
N GLY A 113 -1.63 30.64 0.40
CA GLY A 113 -1.99 30.13 1.73
C GLY A 113 -0.96 30.44 2.80
N LEU A 114 0.35 30.27 2.49
CA LEU A 114 1.45 30.63 3.38
C LEU A 114 1.54 32.14 3.62
N ASP A 115 1.29 32.95 2.60
CA ASP A 115 1.38 34.41 2.67
C ASP A 115 0.28 35.03 3.54
N ILE A 116 -0.93 34.44 3.53
CA ILE A 116 -2.09 34.88 4.33
C ILE A 116 -2.30 34.06 5.61
N ASP A 117 -1.37 33.17 5.97
CA ASP A 117 -1.43 32.28 7.14
C ASP A 117 -2.71 31.44 7.20
N SER A 118 -3.10 30.85 6.05
CA SER A 118 -4.33 30.06 5.89
C SER A 118 -4.05 28.59 5.70
N ASP A 119 -4.17 27.78 6.76
CA ASP A 119 -4.01 26.33 6.73
C ASP A 119 -4.96 25.65 5.72
N ILE A 120 -6.20 26.17 5.59
CA ILE A 120 -7.19 25.60 4.68
C ILE A 120 -6.74 25.71 3.23
N ALA A 121 -6.15 26.86 2.83
CA ALA A 121 -5.63 27.06 1.49
C ALA A 121 -4.41 26.18 1.24
N ILE A 122 -3.53 26.04 2.21
CA ILE A 122 -2.34 25.15 2.15
C ILE A 122 -2.77 23.71 1.96
N VAL A 123 -3.68 23.20 2.80
CA VAL A 123 -4.21 21.84 2.69
C VAL A 123 -4.93 21.61 1.36
N GLY A 124 -5.73 22.58 0.89
CA GLY A 124 -6.40 22.50 -0.40
C GLY A 124 -5.42 22.35 -1.56
N ALA A 125 -4.30 23.09 -1.53
CA ALA A 125 -3.23 22.98 -2.52
C ALA A 125 -2.54 21.61 -2.52
N MET A 126 -2.27 21.07 -1.32
CA MET A 126 -1.64 19.76 -1.14
C MET A 126 -2.45 18.62 -1.75
N LEU A 127 -3.80 18.71 -1.69
CA LEU A 127 -4.69 17.70 -2.27
C LEU A 127 -4.57 17.57 -3.80
N ILE A 128 -4.15 18.63 -4.46
CA ILE A 128 -4.06 18.71 -5.92
C ILE A 128 -2.65 18.37 -6.40
N CYS A 129 -1.65 18.44 -5.51
CA CYS A 129 -0.24 18.39 -5.84
C CYS A 129 0.22 16.97 -6.28
N PRO A 130 0.83 16.80 -7.47
CA PRO A 130 1.26 15.50 -7.98
C PRO A 130 2.65 15.03 -7.50
N LEU A 131 3.33 15.74 -6.59
CA LEU A 131 4.69 15.43 -6.11
C LEU A 131 4.84 14.01 -5.55
N MET A 132 3.78 13.50 -4.89
CA MET A 132 3.78 12.19 -4.26
C MET A 132 4.12 11.06 -5.24
N GLY A 133 3.63 11.14 -6.48
CA GLY A 133 3.81 10.07 -7.47
C GLY A 133 5.26 9.76 -7.73
N SER A 134 6.10 10.79 -7.88
CA SER A 134 7.54 10.66 -8.14
C SER A 134 8.30 10.07 -6.94
N VAL A 135 7.96 10.47 -5.70
CA VAL A 135 8.59 9.92 -4.49
C VAL A 135 8.25 8.45 -4.31
N LEU A 136 6.99 8.06 -4.51
CA LEU A 136 6.57 6.66 -4.43
C LEU A 136 7.16 5.81 -5.56
N ALA A 137 7.30 6.37 -6.78
CA ALA A 137 7.95 5.69 -7.89
C ALA A 137 9.43 5.45 -7.61
N MET A 138 10.12 6.42 -6.98
CA MET A 138 11.50 6.26 -6.52
C MET A 138 11.62 5.13 -5.50
N ALA A 139 10.74 5.08 -4.50
CA ALA A 139 10.68 4.01 -3.51
C ALA A 139 10.46 2.63 -4.17
N TYR A 140 9.58 2.55 -5.17
CA TYR A 140 9.35 1.33 -5.93
C TYR A 140 10.60 0.90 -6.72
N GLY A 141 11.26 1.83 -7.42
CA GLY A 141 12.48 1.55 -8.17
C GLY A 141 13.60 1.01 -7.29
N ILE A 142 13.79 1.59 -6.08
CA ILE A 142 14.77 1.12 -5.10
C ILE A 142 14.37 -0.27 -4.57
N ALA A 143 13.10 -0.47 -4.18
CA ALA A 143 12.61 -1.75 -3.66
C ALA A 143 12.72 -2.91 -4.65
N THR A 144 12.58 -2.62 -5.96
CA THR A 144 12.65 -3.62 -7.04
C THR A 144 14.02 -3.69 -7.71
N LEU A 145 14.98 -2.84 -7.30
CA LEU A 145 16.30 -2.67 -7.92
C LEU A 145 16.22 -2.30 -9.41
N ASP A 146 15.15 -1.60 -9.80
CA ASP A 146 14.99 -1.10 -11.16
C ASP A 146 15.60 0.30 -11.29
N ARG A 147 16.83 0.34 -11.82
CA ARG A 147 17.60 1.58 -11.97
C ARG A 147 16.91 2.58 -12.91
N GLU A 148 16.25 2.12 -13.97
CA GLU A 148 15.59 3.00 -14.95
C GLU A 148 14.47 3.77 -14.28
N ILE A 149 13.57 3.07 -13.56
CA ILE A 149 12.47 3.71 -12.83
C ILE A 149 13.01 4.66 -11.75
N THR A 150 14.08 4.26 -11.04
CA THR A 150 14.69 5.10 -10.00
C THR A 150 15.22 6.40 -10.58
N VAL A 151 15.98 6.34 -11.69
CA VAL A 151 16.57 7.52 -12.33
C VAL A 151 15.47 8.41 -12.92
N GLU A 152 14.46 7.82 -13.61
CA GLU A 152 13.32 8.56 -14.15
C GLU A 152 12.54 9.26 -13.01
N ALA A 153 12.29 8.59 -11.90
CA ALA A 153 11.58 9.16 -10.76
C ALA A 153 12.36 10.31 -10.08
N VAL A 154 13.68 10.14 -9.90
CA VAL A 154 14.55 11.19 -9.34
C VAL A 154 14.61 12.40 -10.29
N ALA A 155 14.78 12.19 -11.58
CA ALA A 155 14.80 13.26 -12.56
C ALA A 155 13.46 14.01 -12.61
N SER A 156 12.36 13.26 -12.55
CA SER A 156 10.99 13.79 -12.47
C SER A 156 10.79 14.64 -11.22
N LEU A 157 11.21 14.15 -10.06
CA LEU A 157 11.12 14.89 -8.80
C LEU A 157 11.96 16.17 -8.84
N ALA A 158 13.19 16.09 -9.34
CA ALA A 158 14.07 17.26 -9.47
C ALA A 158 13.47 18.34 -10.38
N LEU A 159 12.87 17.94 -11.50
CA LEU A 159 12.21 18.86 -12.41
C LEU A 159 10.97 19.50 -11.77
N GLN A 160 10.13 18.70 -11.08
CA GLN A 160 8.98 19.21 -10.33
C GLN A 160 9.42 20.21 -9.26
N MET A 161 10.46 19.89 -8.49
CA MET A 161 11.04 20.77 -7.48
C MET A 161 11.51 22.11 -8.09
N ALA A 162 12.17 22.07 -9.25
CA ALA A 162 12.61 23.30 -9.94
C ALA A 162 11.41 24.18 -10.33
N PHE A 163 10.34 23.61 -10.90
CA PHE A 163 9.12 24.36 -11.22
C PHE A 163 8.45 24.94 -9.97
N CYS A 164 8.38 24.17 -8.89
CA CYS A 164 7.85 24.65 -7.62
C CYS A 164 8.62 25.82 -7.07
N LEU A 165 9.95 25.72 -7.01
CA LEU A 165 10.81 26.81 -6.50
C LEU A 165 10.68 28.07 -7.36
N VAL A 166 10.68 27.94 -8.69
CA VAL A 166 10.49 29.09 -9.59
C VAL A 166 9.13 29.75 -9.36
N THR A 167 8.06 28.94 -9.31
CA THR A 167 6.70 29.45 -9.12
C THR A 167 6.54 30.16 -7.79
N SER A 168 7.00 29.54 -6.69
CA SER A 168 6.92 30.12 -5.35
C SER A 168 7.76 31.38 -5.23
N THR A 169 9.02 31.35 -5.72
CA THR A 169 9.89 32.52 -5.70
C THR A 169 9.30 33.69 -6.49
N LEU A 170 8.73 33.41 -7.66
CA LEU A 170 8.08 34.45 -8.48
C LEU A 170 6.88 35.05 -7.77
N TYR A 171 6.04 34.19 -7.14
CA TYR A 171 4.90 34.65 -6.37
C TYR A 171 5.32 35.58 -5.22
N PHE A 172 6.26 35.15 -4.37
CA PHE A 172 6.67 35.95 -3.21
C PHE A 172 7.44 37.23 -3.58
N LYS A 173 8.09 37.27 -4.75
CA LYS A 173 8.66 38.54 -5.27
C LYS A 173 7.62 39.53 -5.76
N LEU A 174 6.47 39.03 -6.21
CA LEU A 174 5.35 39.84 -6.71
C LEU A 174 4.34 40.17 -5.62
N SER A 175 4.33 39.40 -4.51
CA SER A 175 3.39 39.61 -3.41
C SER A 175 3.63 40.97 -2.72
N PRO A 176 2.56 41.73 -2.49
CA PRO A 176 2.66 43.02 -1.79
C PRO A 176 2.77 42.88 -0.27
N LEU A 177 2.50 41.70 0.30
CA LEU A 177 2.42 41.50 1.75
C LEU A 177 3.80 41.51 2.40
N GLY A 178 4.80 40.83 1.81
CA GLY A 178 6.21 40.90 2.20
C GLY A 178 6.54 40.54 3.66
N THR A 179 5.60 39.98 4.39
CA THR A 179 5.73 39.63 5.82
C THR A 179 6.03 38.14 5.98
N THR A 180 6.96 37.82 6.86
CA THR A 180 7.19 36.41 7.25
C THR A 180 6.10 35.97 8.17
N THR A 181 5.23 35.06 7.69
CA THR A 181 4.11 34.52 8.47
C THR A 181 4.56 33.38 9.39
N ALA A 182 3.72 33.01 10.39
CA ALA A 182 3.98 31.89 11.26
C ALA A 182 4.05 30.59 10.44
N ALA A 183 3.16 30.39 9.47
CA ALA A 183 3.16 29.23 8.59
C ALA A 183 4.46 29.06 7.80
N ILE A 184 5.12 30.13 7.35
CA ILE A 184 6.42 30.07 6.66
C ILE A 184 7.52 29.59 7.62
N ILE A 185 7.54 30.08 8.85
CA ILE A 185 8.55 29.70 9.85
C ILE A 185 8.37 28.24 10.25
N ASP A 186 7.14 27.84 10.57
CA ASP A 186 6.82 26.47 11.00
C ASP A 186 7.17 25.44 9.93
N ASN A 187 6.97 25.75 8.64
CA ASN A 187 7.31 24.87 7.52
C ASN A 187 8.74 25.08 6.99
N SER A 188 9.60 25.75 7.71
CA SER A 188 11.02 25.91 7.40
C SER A 188 11.96 25.26 8.42
N THR A 189 11.41 24.72 9.50
CA THR A 189 12.20 24.11 10.59
C THR A 189 11.73 22.69 10.84
N PRO A 190 12.56 21.67 10.51
CA PRO A 190 12.16 20.27 10.63
C PRO A 190 11.87 19.90 12.08
N THR A 191 10.74 19.26 12.33
CA THR A 191 10.35 18.74 13.63
C THR A 191 10.24 17.21 13.61
N VAL A 192 10.29 16.60 14.81
CA VAL A 192 10.08 15.14 14.94
C VAL A 192 8.68 14.73 14.50
N TRP A 193 7.71 15.65 14.61
CA TRP A 193 6.33 15.38 14.19
C TRP A 193 6.17 15.32 12.68
N ASP A 194 6.90 16.16 11.92
CA ASP A 194 6.93 16.12 10.46
C ASP A 194 7.47 14.79 9.96
N LEU A 195 8.51 14.30 10.63
CA LEU A 195 9.07 12.98 10.38
C LEU A 195 8.06 11.85 10.62
N ALA A 196 7.29 11.92 11.71
CA ALA A 196 6.25 10.93 12.00
C ALA A 196 5.13 10.97 10.94
N VAL A 197 4.74 12.17 10.50
CA VAL A 197 3.76 12.34 9.40
C VAL A 197 4.31 11.82 8.07
N ALA A 198 5.56 12.10 7.75
CA ALA A 198 6.24 11.60 6.56
C ALA A 198 6.28 10.07 6.51
N LEU A 199 6.65 9.41 7.63
CA LEU A 199 6.63 7.95 7.75
C LEU A 199 5.22 7.38 7.61
N ALA A 200 4.24 7.93 8.31
CA ALA A 200 2.85 7.49 8.23
C ALA A 200 2.29 7.67 6.81
N GLY A 201 2.58 8.82 6.18
CA GLY A 201 2.19 9.13 4.81
C GLY A 201 2.82 8.17 3.79
N GLY A 202 4.12 7.92 3.90
CA GLY A 202 4.83 6.97 3.04
C GLY A 202 4.31 5.55 3.17
N PHE A 203 4.01 5.11 4.40
CA PHE A 203 3.40 3.81 4.67
C PHE A 203 2.00 3.72 4.04
N ALA A 204 1.16 4.73 4.25
CA ALA A 204 -0.17 4.80 3.65
C ALA A 204 -0.12 4.86 2.12
N GLY A 205 0.82 5.64 1.54
CA GLY A 205 1.05 5.74 0.10
C GLY A 205 1.48 4.43 -0.54
N GLY A 206 2.42 3.72 0.10
CA GLY A 206 2.87 2.40 -0.32
C GLY A 206 1.75 1.35 -0.28
N LEU A 207 0.95 1.32 0.79
CA LEU A 207 -0.22 0.44 0.91
C LEU A 207 -1.31 0.79 -0.10
N GLY A 208 -1.64 2.08 -0.26
CA GLY A 208 -2.70 2.55 -1.15
C GLY A 208 -2.45 2.15 -2.59
N ASN A 209 -1.23 2.37 -3.10
CA ASN A 209 -0.85 1.98 -4.46
C ASN A 209 -0.73 0.47 -4.67
N SER A 210 -0.57 -0.30 -3.59
CA SER A 210 -0.45 -1.76 -3.64
C SER A 210 -1.76 -2.51 -3.53
N ARG A 211 -2.88 -1.83 -3.23
CA ARG A 211 -4.22 -2.44 -3.11
C ARG A 211 -4.98 -2.43 -4.43
N ASP A 212 -5.91 -3.39 -4.58
CA ASP A 212 -6.72 -3.53 -5.81
C ASP A 212 -7.81 -2.44 -5.92
N GLN A 213 -8.19 -1.82 -4.80
CA GLN A 213 -9.23 -0.78 -4.75
C GLN A 213 -8.64 0.62 -4.95
N GLU A 214 -9.14 1.35 -5.96
CA GLU A 214 -8.68 2.70 -6.32
C GLU A 214 -8.91 3.81 -5.26
N PRO A 215 -9.95 3.80 -4.42
CA PRO A 215 -10.18 4.89 -3.46
C PRO A 215 -9.08 5.07 -2.41
N ALA A 216 -8.32 4.01 -2.10
CA ALA A 216 -7.28 4.07 -1.09
C ALA A 216 -6.05 4.91 -1.51
N THR A 217 -5.84 5.11 -2.81
CA THR A 217 -4.71 5.90 -3.33
C THR A 217 -4.90 7.40 -3.09
N LEU A 218 -6.13 7.89 -3.13
CA LEU A 218 -6.45 9.30 -2.93
C LEU A 218 -6.18 9.75 -1.49
N ILE A 219 -6.58 8.94 -0.50
CA ILE A 219 -6.40 9.25 0.93
C ILE A 219 -4.90 9.19 1.31
N ALA A 220 -4.18 8.22 0.77
CA ALA A 220 -2.74 8.11 0.98
C ALA A 220 -1.97 9.29 0.37
N GLY A 221 -2.45 9.80 -0.78
CA GLY A 221 -1.88 10.97 -1.44
C GLY A 221 -1.89 12.22 -0.60
N VAL A 222 -2.96 12.43 0.13
CA VAL A 222 -3.12 13.59 1.02
C VAL A 222 -2.04 13.59 2.10
N ALA A 223 -1.85 12.48 2.81
CA ALA A 223 -0.89 12.39 3.91
C ALA A 223 0.57 12.60 3.48
N VAL A 224 0.94 12.19 2.26
CA VAL A 224 2.30 12.41 1.72
C VAL A 224 2.47 13.86 1.25
N ALA A 225 1.45 14.43 0.63
CA ALA A 225 1.51 15.81 0.13
C ALA A 225 1.66 16.82 1.27
N THR A 226 1.10 16.55 2.46
CA THR A 226 1.22 17.45 3.63
C THR A 226 2.66 17.67 4.07
N ALA A 227 3.53 16.68 3.92
CA ALA A 227 4.92 16.76 4.34
C ALA A 227 5.87 17.38 3.28
N LEU A 228 5.46 17.45 2.00
CA LEU A 228 6.38 17.83 0.92
C LEU A 228 6.19 19.26 0.41
N MET A 229 4.94 19.70 0.28
CA MET A 229 4.63 20.93 -0.43
C MET A 229 4.97 22.21 0.37
N PRO A 230 4.61 22.34 1.66
CA PRO A 230 4.88 23.55 2.42
C PRO A 230 6.37 23.88 2.59
N PRO A 231 7.26 22.91 2.91
CA PRO A 231 8.69 23.19 2.96
C PRO A 231 9.25 23.71 1.63
N LEU A 232 8.75 23.19 0.52
CA LEU A 232 9.19 23.61 -0.80
C LEU A 232 8.71 25.03 -1.13
N CYS A 233 7.52 25.43 -0.67
CA CYS A 233 7.05 26.82 -0.72
C CYS A 233 7.89 27.76 0.14
N ALA A 234 8.19 27.36 1.38
CA ALA A 234 9.04 28.13 2.29
C ALA A 234 10.46 28.30 1.75
N ALA A 235 10.99 27.28 1.06
CA ALA A 235 12.27 27.40 0.35
C ALA A 235 12.20 28.45 -0.78
N GLY A 236 11.11 28.48 -1.55
CA GLY A 236 10.89 29.52 -2.57
C GLY A 236 10.80 30.93 -1.97
N TYR A 237 10.17 31.10 -0.80
CA TYR A 237 10.18 32.34 -0.06
C TYR A 237 11.60 32.74 0.38
N GLY A 238 12.40 31.77 0.88
CA GLY A 238 13.80 31.99 1.26
C GLY A 238 14.63 32.55 0.11
N ILE A 239 14.41 32.05 -1.14
CA ILE A 239 15.05 32.60 -2.34
C ILE A 239 14.52 34.03 -2.62
N ALA A 240 13.22 34.29 -2.47
CA ALA A 240 12.61 35.57 -2.77
C ALA A 240 13.16 36.71 -1.91
N ILE A 241 13.41 36.44 -0.61
CA ILE A 241 13.98 37.41 0.33
C ILE A 241 15.52 37.35 0.43
N ALA A 242 16.17 36.54 -0.41
CA ALA A 242 17.62 36.32 -0.42
C ALA A 242 18.18 35.79 0.91
N SER A 243 17.39 35.04 1.69
CA SER A 243 17.79 34.39 2.94
C SER A 243 18.27 32.95 2.68
N GLY A 244 19.60 32.79 2.56
CA GLY A 244 20.20 31.46 2.33
C GLY A 244 19.96 30.47 3.48
N SER A 245 19.88 30.95 4.71
CA SER A 245 19.62 30.10 5.88
C SER A 245 18.21 29.50 5.84
N LEU A 246 17.20 30.29 5.54
CA LEU A 246 15.81 29.85 5.43
C LEU A 246 15.62 28.91 4.26
N PHE A 247 16.21 29.22 3.11
CA PHE A 247 16.21 28.37 1.94
C PHE A 247 16.79 26.97 2.25
N LEU A 248 17.98 26.93 2.86
CA LEU A 248 18.65 25.67 3.17
C LEU A 248 17.89 24.86 4.24
N SER A 249 17.34 25.52 5.25
CA SER A 249 16.55 24.86 6.29
C SER A 249 15.28 24.21 5.72
N ALA A 250 14.51 24.95 4.94
CA ALA A 250 13.30 24.43 4.29
C ALA A 250 13.60 23.34 3.25
N LEU A 251 14.70 23.50 2.50
CA LEU A 251 15.12 22.44 1.55
C LEU A 251 15.60 21.18 2.26
N TYR A 252 16.25 21.31 3.42
CA TYR A 252 16.65 20.19 4.25
C TYR A 252 15.45 19.45 4.82
N GLU A 253 14.43 20.16 5.29
CA GLU A 253 13.16 19.58 5.75
C GLU A 253 12.48 18.82 4.63
N PHE A 254 12.35 19.42 3.44
CA PHE A 254 11.83 18.73 2.25
C PHE A 254 12.60 17.43 1.96
N GLY A 255 13.95 17.49 1.97
CA GLY A 255 14.80 16.35 1.68
C GLY A 255 14.64 15.20 2.67
N ILE A 256 14.58 15.52 3.97
CA ILE A 256 14.31 14.53 5.02
C ILE A 256 12.95 13.88 4.79
N ASN A 257 11.92 14.66 4.56
CA ASN A 257 10.57 14.16 4.35
C ASN A 257 10.49 13.23 3.12
N VAL A 258 11.15 13.58 2.01
CA VAL A 258 11.26 12.71 0.81
C VAL A 258 11.90 11.38 1.17
N VAL A 259 13.02 11.38 1.92
CA VAL A 259 13.73 10.15 2.31
C VAL A 259 12.86 9.27 3.20
N PHE A 260 12.20 9.84 4.22
CA PHE A 260 11.39 9.05 5.15
C PHE A 260 10.10 8.52 4.51
N ILE A 261 9.46 9.27 3.62
CA ILE A 261 8.33 8.79 2.81
C ILE A 261 8.79 7.63 1.93
N ALA A 262 9.93 7.77 1.25
CA ALA A 262 10.46 6.72 0.37
C ALA A 262 10.81 5.45 1.16
N LEU A 263 11.49 5.58 2.30
CA LEU A 263 11.82 4.44 3.18
C LEU A 263 10.57 3.73 3.72
N ALA A 264 9.55 4.48 4.12
CA ALA A 264 8.30 3.89 4.60
C ALA A 264 7.56 3.14 3.48
N ALA A 265 7.49 3.72 2.29
CA ALA A 265 6.88 3.07 1.12
C ALA A 265 7.67 1.84 0.68
N GLU A 266 9.00 1.91 0.68
CA GLU A 266 9.89 0.78 0.41
C GLU A 266 9.67 -0.36 1.41
N ALA A 267 9.60 -0.06 2.72
CA ALA A 267 9.31 -1.04 3.76
C ALA A 267 7.99 -1.77 3.51
N VAL A 268 6.94 -1.05 3.07
CA VAL A 268 5.66 -1.66 2.68
C VAL A 268 5.82 -2.60 1.49
N LEU A 269 6.53 -2.19 0.44
CA LEU A 269 6.75 -3.01 -0.75
C LEU A 269 7.53 -4.29 -0.43
N LEU A 270 8.54 -4.18 0.43
CA LEU A 270 9.29 -5.34 0.94
C LEU A 270 8.42 -6.26 1.80
N LEU A 271 7.55 -5.71 2.66
CA LEU A 271 6.59 -6.48 3.47
C LEU A 271 5.58 -7.23 2.59
N LEU A 272 5.12 -6.60 1.51
CA LEU A 272 4.23 -7.20 0.51
C LEU A 272 4.97 -8.18 -0.41
N ARG A 273 6.30 -8.27 -0.30
CA ARG A 273 7.16 -9.14 -1.12
C ARG A 273 6.96 -8.89 -2.62
N VAL A 274 7.00 -7.61 -3.02
CA VAL A 274 7.00 -7.26 -4.44
C VAL A 274 8.27 -7.87 -5.07
N PRO A 275 8.16 -8.56 -6.21
CA PRO A 275 9.32 -9.16 -6.87
C PRO A 275 10.26 -8.08 -7.40
N LEU A 276 11.56 -8.40 -7.46
CA LEU A 276 12.56 -7.60 -8.16
C LEU A 276 12.24 -7.54 -9.66
N LYS A 277 12.93 -6.66 -10.39
CA LYS A 277 12.84 -6.61 -11.86
C LYS A 277 13.17 -8.00 -12.39
N ARG A 278 12.24 -8.61 -13.15
CA ARG A 278 12.39 -9.98 -13.66
C ARG A 278 13.02 -10.06 -15.04
N ASP A 279 12.87 -8.99 -15.81
CA ASP A 279 13.48 -8.84 -17.14
C ASP A 279 14.82 -8.12 -16.96
N LEU A 280 15.89 -8.91 -16.84
CA LEU A 280 17.25 -8.39 -16.61
C LEU A 280 17.88 -7.88 -17.90
N ASN A 281 17.49 -8.46 -19.05
CA ASN A 281 18.07 -8.12 -20.36
C ASN A 281 17.33 -6.99 -21.06
N GLY A 282 16.10 -6.65 -20.64
CA GLY A 282 15.28 -5.59 -21.24
C GLY A 282 14.68 -5.96 -22.61
N ASP A 283 14.62 -7.25 -22.94
CA ASP A 283 14.05 -7.75 -24.22
C ASP A 283 12.53 -7.96 -24.18
N GLY A 284 11.91 -7.77 -23.01
CA GLY A 284 10.49 -7.94 -22.78
C GLY A 284 10.06 -9.41 -22.55
N ILE A 285 10.99 -10.35 -22.55
CA ILE A 285 10.74 -11.79 -22.36
C ILE A 285 11.46 -12.24 -21.08
N VAL A 286 10.68 -12.66 -20.09
CA VAL A 286 11.24 -13.21 -18.83
C VAL A 286 11.58 -14.68 -19.04
N THR A 287 12.85 -15.02 -18.96
CA THR A 287 13.34 -16.40 -19.06
C THR A 287 13.35 -17.11 -17.70
N ALA A 288 13.36 -18.45 -17.70
CA ALA A 288 13.43 -19.23 -16.46
C ALA A 288 14.76 -19.02 -15.69
N GLU A 289 15.83 -18.68 -16.40
CA GLU A 289 17.14 -18.38 -15.82
C GLU A 289 17.11 -17.03 -15.09
N GLU A 290 16.52 -16.00 -15.69
CA GLU A 290 16.32 -14.69 -15.07
C GLU A 290 15.41 -14.77 -13.85
N ASP A 291 14.32 -15.54 -13.91
CA ASP A 291 13.44 -15.78 -12.75
C ASP A 291 14.22 -16.41 -11.58
N ALA A 292 15.12 -17.37 -11.84
CA ALA A 292 15.93 -18.01 -10.82
C ALA A 292 16.98 -17.05 -10.22
N GLU A 293 17.61 -16.22 -11.06
CA GLU A 293 18.58 -15.21 -10.63
C GLU A 293 17.93 -14.12 -9.79
N VAL A 294 16.77 -13.62 -10.20
CA VAL A 294 15.97 -12.65 -9.45
C VAL A 294 15.53 -13.23 -8.10
N ASP A 295 15.12 -14.48 -8.04
CA ASP A 295 14.74 -15.14 -6.79
C ASP A 295 15.94 -15.35 -5.85
N GLU A 296 17.13 -15.62 -6.37
CA GLU A 296 18.36 -15.72 -5.57
C GLU A 296 18.77 -14.33 -5.04
N LEU A 297 18.76 -13.32 -5.90
CA LEU A 297 19.08 -11.94 -5.53
C LEU A 297 18.11 -11.41 -4.48
N SER A 298 16.81 -11.66 -4.63
CA SER A 298 15.78 -11.27 -3.65
C SER A 298 15.98 -11.95 -2.30
N ARG A 299 16.42 -13.18 -2.27
CA ARG A 299 16.80 -13.90 -1.04
C ARG A 299 18.03 -13.30 -0.37
N LYS A 300 19.06 -12.93 -1.15
CA LYS A 300 20.28 -12.29 -0.64
C LYS A 300 20.00 -10.91 -0.05
N VAL A 301 19.23 -10.07 -0.75
CA VAL A 301 18.83 -8.73 -0.28
C VAL A 301 18.03 -8.83 1.00
N ARG A 302 17.03 -9.72 1.08
CA ARG A 302 16.24 -9.93 2.30
C ARG A 302 17.07 -10.39 3.49
N ARG A 303 18.03 -11.31 3.26
CA ARG A 303 18.94 -11.77 4.33
C ARG A 303 19.81 -10.63 4.86
N ARG A 304 20.28 -9.72 3.98
CA ARG A 304 21.07 -8.56 4.39
C ARG A 304 20.26 -7.55 5.20
N ILE A 305 19.01 -7.30 4.81
CA ILE A 305 18.12 -6.40 5.55
C ILE A 305 17.81 -6.96 6.94
N ILE A 306 17.53 -8.28 7.05
CA ILE A 306 17.24 -8.94 8.34
C ILE A 306 18.49 -9.04 9.22
N ALA A 307 19.68 -9.18 8.63
CA ALA A 307 20.95 -9.29 9.37
C ALA A 307 21.57 -7.93 9.73
N GLY A 308 21.11 -6.85 9.12
CA GLY A 308 21.56 -5.48 9.40
C GLY A 308 20.68 -4.69 10.39
N THR A 309 19.57 -5.31 10.83
CA THR A 309 18.74 -4.88 11.96
C THR A 309 19.07 -5.72 13.19
#